data_08475a76d1831b5682994bc95503d16d
#
_entry.id   08475a76d1831b5682994bc95503d16d
#
_cell.length_a   1.000
_cell.length_b   1.000
_cell.length_c   1.000
_cell.angle_alpha   90.00
_cell.angle_beta   90.00
_cell.angle_gamma   90.00
#
_symmetry.space_group_name_H-M   'P 1'
#
loop_
_entity.id
_entity.type
_entity.pdbx_description
1 polymer ?
#
loop_
_entity_poly.entity_id
_entity_poly.type
_entity_poly.pdbx_seq_one_letter_code
_entity_poly.pdbx_strand_id
1 'polypeptide(L)'
;MSYDLPWANASNAPFRFYKNWIHEGGISTPFIVRWPSNIKSAKNVHQPLHITDIPATCIAAAGATYPSHRPDNDITPLEGESFLDLLNGCDWQRETPMFWEHEGNRGMREGDWKLVSEFPRWAPEDAPGRWELYNIRADRTELNDLSASEPERLKHMSRDYDNWAERCGVQPWPIHQRHMRTRMKGRNWHINPLQSGSGK
;
A
#
# COMPACT_ATOMS: atom_id res chain seq x y z
N MET A 1 -7.14 10.44 -22.91
CA MET A 1 -8.28 10.67 -22.00
C MET A 1 -7.85 10.24 -20.62
N SER A 2 -7.98 11.10 -19.62
CA SER A 2 -7.73 10.77 -18.21
C SER A 2 -9.01 11.01 -17.40
N TYR A 3 -9.18 10.28 -16.31
CA TYR A 3 -10.18 10.62 -15.31
C TYR A 3 -9.84 11.97 -14.70
N ASP A 4 -10.81 12.85 -14.59
CA ASP A 4 -10.68 14.04 -13.77
C ASP A 4 -10.92 13.70 -12.30
N LEU A 5 -10.47 14.57 -11.40
CA LEU A 5 -10.52 14.42 -9.94
C LEU A 5 -11.91 13.97 -9.43
N PRO A 6 -13.04 14.55 -9.86
CA PRO A 6 -14.36 14.13 -9.40
C PRO A 6 -14.69 12.69 -9.74
N TRP A 7 -14.34 12.24 -10.95
CA TRP A 7 -14.61 10.88 -11.41
C TRP A 7 -13.70 9.86 -10.73
N ALA A 8 -12.44 10.21 -10.46
CA ALA A 8 -11.54 9.33 -9.73
C ALA A 8 -12.06 9.06 -8.30
N ASN A 9 -12.54 10.09 -7.60
CA ASN A 9 -13.16 9.92 -6.29
C ASN A 9 -14.49 9.15 -6.37
N ALA A 10 -15.37 9.48 -7.31
CA ALA A 10 -16.65 8.81 -7.47
C ALA A 10 -16.49 7.30 -7.74
N SER A 11 -15.48 6.92 -8.52
CA SER A 11 -15.19 5.51 -8.84
C SER A 11 -14.70 4.69 -7.63
N ASN A 12 -14.20 5.34 -6.59
CA ASN A 12 -13.71 4.69 -5.36
C ASN A 12 -14.66 4.87 -4.16
N ALA A 13 -15.78 5.56 -4.35
CA ALA A 13 -16.74 5.74 -3.26
C ALA A 13 -17.20 4.37 -2.68
N PRO A 14 -17.34 4.26 -1.35
CA PRO A 14 -17.31 5.33 -0.35
C PRO A 14 -15.91 5.65 0.23
N PHE A 15 -14.85 5.07 -0.30
CA PHE A 15 -13.49 5.22 0.22
C PHE A 15 -12.88 6.58 -0.15
N ARG A 16 -12.02 7.08 0.74
CA ARG A 16 -11.27 8.32 0.50
C ARG A 16 -10.19 8.13 -0.56
N PHE A 17 -10.02 9.15 -1.39
CA PHE A 17 -8.97 9.24 -2.39
C PHE A 17 -9.06 8.16 -3.50
N TYR A 18 -7.98 7.98 -4.23
CA TYR A 18 -7.88 7.10 -5.39
C TYR A 18 -6.40 6.75 -5.63
N LYS A 19 -6.08 6.13 -6.75
CA LYS A 19 -4.71 5.78 -7.15
C LYS A 19 -3.72 6.90 -6.79
N ASN A 20 -2.64 6.57 -6.17
CA ASN A 20 -1.52 7.36 -5.68
C ASN A 20 -1.48 7.45 -4.14
N TRP A 21 -2.63 7.52 -3.50
CA TRP A 21 -2.70 7.53 -2.04
C TRP A 21 -2.76 6.12 -1.46
N ILE A 22 -2.32 6.01 -0.22
CA ILE A 22 -2.35 4.72 0.52
C ILE A 22 -3.64 4.59 1.38
N HIS A 23 -4.51 5.59 1.34
CA HIS A 23 -5.86 5.47 1.89
C HIS A 23 -6.67 4.39 1.16
N GLU A 24 -7.75 3.89 1.75
CA GLU A 24 -8.51 2.76 1.22
C GLU A 24 -8.92 2.95 -0.25
N GLY A 25 -9.30 4.16 -0.67
CA GLY A 25 -9.63 4.42 -2.08
C GLY A 25 -8.48 4.24 -3.07
N GLY A 26 -7.23 4.28 -2.57
CA GLY A 26 -6.04 4.08 -3.40
C GLY A 26 -5.54 2.64 -3.44
N ILE A 27 -5.86 1.81 -2.43
CA ILE A 27 -5.28 0.46 -2.28
C ILE A 27 -6.31 -0.66 -2.14
N SER A 28 -7.52 -0.39 -1.65
CA SER A 28 -8.53 -1.42 -1.43
C SER A 28 -9.25 -1.76 -2.73
N THR A 29 -8.81 -2.84 -3.37
CA THR A 29 -9.39 -3.33 -4.62
C THR A 29 -9.98 -4.72 -4.46
N PRO A 30 -11.09 -5.06 -5.16
CA PRO A 30 -11.62 -6.42 -5.18
C PRO A 30 -10.60 -7.41 -5.78
N PHE A 31 -10.57 -8.60 -5.20
CA PHE A 31 -9.76 -9.70 -5.71
C PHE A 31 -10.64 -10.95 -5.87
N ILE A 32 -10.59 -11.60 -7.03
CA ILE A 32 -11.39 -12.77 -7.35
C ILE A 32 -10.48 -13.93 -7.69
N VAL A 33 -10.68 -15.06 -7.01
CA VAL A 33 -9.98 -16.32 -7.30
C VAL A 33 -10.97 -17.35 -7.82
N ARG A 34 -10.59 -18.00 -8.93
CA ARG A 34 -11.33 -19.14 -9.49
C ARG A 34 -10.39 -20.32 -9.63
N TRP A 35 -10.63 -21.34 -8.83
CA TRP A 35 -9.86 -22.60 -8.84
C TRP A 35 -10.80 -23.81 -8.65
N PRO A 36 -11.52 -24.24 -9.69
CA PRO A 36 -12.62 -25.23 -9.57
C PRO A 36 -12.21 -26.58 -9.02
N SER A 37 -10.95 -27.00 -9.22
CA SER A 37 -10.46 -28.29 -8.68
C SER A 37 -10.33 -28.26 -7.15
N ASN A 38 -10.14 -27.05 -6.55
CA ASN A 38 -9.91 -26.88 -5.12
C ASN A 38 -11.07 -26.17 -4.41
N ILE A 39 -11.53 -25.03 -4.94
CA ILE A 39 -12.60 -24.23 -4.35
C ILE A 39 -13.95 -24.79 -4.76
N LYS A 40 -14.66 -25.40 -3.81
CA LYS A 40 -15.92 -26.12 -4.08
C LYS A 40 -17.16 -25.24 -4.04
N SER A 41 -17.09 -24.11 -3.38
CA SER A 41 -18.21 -23.15 -3.27
C SER A 41 -17.72 -21.71 -3.31
N ALA A 42 -18.52 -20.84 -3.93
CA ALA A 42 -18.25 -19.40 -3.90
C ALA A 42 -18.54 -18.85 -2.51
N LYS A 43 -17.65 -18.01 -2.00
CA LYS A 43 -17.85 -17.26 -0.76
C LYS A 43 -17.19 -15.88 -0.85
N ASN A 44 -17.75 -14.91 -0.13
CA ASN A 44 -17.09 -13.65 0.11
C ASN A 44 -16.16 -13.77 1.32
N VAL A 45 -14.96 -13.27 1.18
CA VAL A 45 -13.91 -13.27 2.20
C VAL A 45 -13.52 -11.83 2.48
N HIS A 46 -13.36 -11.48 3.75
CA HIS A 46 -13.04 -10.12 4.20
C HIS A 46 -11.63 -9.97 4.78
N GLN A 47 -10.84 -11.06 4.78
CA GLN A 47 -9.44 -11.00 5.17
C GLN A 47 -8.66 -10.10 4.20
N PRO A 48 -7.88 -9.15 4.71
CA PRO A 48 -7.04 -8.31 3.87
C PRO A 48 -5.90 -9.14 3.28
N LEU A 49 -5.69 -8.98 1.98
CA LEU A 49 -4.60 -9.58 1.23
C LEU A 49 -3.72 -8.49 0.61
N HIS A 50 -2.47 -8.82 0.36
CA HIS A 50 -1.54 -7.97 -0.35
C HIS A 50 -1.12 -8.62 -1.68
N ILE A 51 -0.70 -7.82 -2.65
CA ILE A 51 -0.27 -8.36 -3.96
C ILE A 51 0.89 -9.36 -3.83
N THR A 52 1.76 -9.17 -2.84
CA THR A 52 2.89 -10.07 -2.54
C THR A 52 2.46 -11.45 -2.06
N ASP A 53 1.22 -11.61 -1.58
CA ASP A 53 0.70 -12.91 -1.13
C ASP A 53 0.37 -13.85 -2.29
N ILE A 54 0.12 -13.29 -3.47
CA ILE A 54 -0.23 -14.08 -4.66
C ILE A 54 0.92 -15.00 -5.05
N PRO A 55 2.18 -14.54 -5.22
CA PRO A 55 3.32 -15.42 -5.48
C PRO A 55 3.53 -16.47 -4.40
N ALA A 56 3.44 -16.09 -3.11
CA ALA A 56 3.58 -17.02 -1.99
C ALA A 56 2.53 -18.14 -2.06
N THR A 57 1.28 -17.77 -2.35
CA THR A 57 0.17 -18.73 -2.50
C THR A 57 0.35 -19.63 -3.72
N CYS A 58 0.79 -19.09 -4.86
CA CYS A 58 1.05 -19.88 -6.05
C CYS A 58 2.15 -20.93 -5.82
N ILE A 59 3.21 -20.57 -5.11
CA ILE A 59 4.30 -21.49 -4.77
C ILE A 59 3.80 -22.60 -3.84
N ALA A 60 3.05 -22.24 -2.80
CA ALA A 60 2.44 -23.19 -1.89
C ALA A 60 1.45 -24.12 -2.61
N ALA A 61 0.61 -23.58 -3.48
CA ALA A 61 -0.34 -24.38 -4.27
C ALA A 61 0.33 -25.36 -5.25
N ALA A 62 1.51 -25.02 -5.72
CA ALA A 62 2.33 -25.89 -6.56
C ALA A 62 3.11 -26.95 -5.75
N GLY A 63 3.06 -26.92 -4.43
CA GLY A 63 3.90 -27.77 -3.57
C GLY A 63 5.40 -27.48 -3.72
N ALA A 64 5.76 -26.29 -4.20
CA ALA A 64 7.13 -25.90 -4.44
C ALA A 64 7.71 -25.16 -3.21
N THR A 65 9.04 -25.14 -3.15
CA THR A 65 9.78 -24.37 -2.14
C THR A 65 10.42 -23.15 -2.79
N TYR A 66 10.20 -21.98 -2.21
CA TYR A 66 10.90 -20.79 -2.67
C TYR A 66 12.39 -20.90 -2.32
N PRO A 67 13.30 -20.72 -3.27
CA PRO A 67 14.72 -20.92 -3.01
C PRO A 67 15.28 -19.78 -2.16
N SER A 68 16.16 -20.11 -1.23
CA SER A 68 16.87 -19.13 -0.40
C SER A 68 18.22 -18.70 -0.99
N HIS A 69 18.73 -19.46 -1.96
CA HIS A 69 20.09 -19.27 -2.51
C HIS A 69 20.15 -19.61 -4.00
N ARG A 70 21.01 -18.92 -4.71
CA ARG A 70 21.53 -19.25 -6.06
C ARG A 70 23.04 -19.39 -5.99
N PRO A 71 23.70 -20.00 -7.00
CA PRO A 71 25.14 -20.26 -6.96
C PRO A 71 26.00 -19.03 -6.58
N ASP A 72 25.58 -17.83 -6.98
CA ASP A 72 26.36 -16.62 -6.80
C ASP A 72 25.70 -15.55 -5.88
N ASN A 73 24.48 -15.81 -5.38
CA ASN A 73 23.76 -14.82 -4.59
C ASN A 73 22.70 -15.44 -3.67
N ASP A 74 22.52 -14.83 -2.52
CA ASP A 74 21.35 -15.06 -1.67
C ASP A 74 20.09 -14.46 -2.32
N ILE A 75 18.98 -15.14 -2.13
CA ILE A 75 17.68 -14.71 -2.65
C ILE A 75 16.92 -14.02 -1.53
N THR A 76 16.44 -12.81 -1.79
CA THR A 76 15.57 -12.10 -0.86
C THR A 76 14.31 -12.94 -0.56
N PRO A 77 13.98 -13.18 0.70
CA PRO A 77 12.76 -13.89 1.07
C PRO A 77 11.49 -13.24 0.51
N LEU A 78 10.43 -14.03 0.38
CA LEU A 78 9.12 -13.50 0.03
C LEU A 78 8.59 -12.60 1.16
N GLU A 79 8.05 -11.45 0.81
CA GLU A 79 7.37 -10.54 1.75
C GLU A 79 5.91 -10.93 2.00
N GLY A 80 5.32 -11.73 1.13
CA GLY A 80 3.92 -12.13 1.23
C GLY A 80 3.71 -13.42 1.99
N GLU A 81 2.52 -13.57 2.57
CA GLU A 81 2.05 -14.78 3.21
C GLU A 81 1.14 -15.59 2.28
N SER A 82 1.27 -16.92 2.30
CA SER A 82 0.36 -17.79 1.57
C SER A 82 -1.02 -17.81 2.23
N PHE A 83 -2.05 -17.52 1.47
CA PHE A 83 -3.45 -17.71 1.87
C PHE A 83 -4.05 -19.02 1.31
N LEU A 84 -3.24 -20.01 1.04
CA LEU A 84 -3.70 -21.30 0.49
C LEU A 84 -4.73 -21.96 1.41
N ASP A 85 -4.56 -21.88 2.72
CA ASP A 85 -5.50 -22.44 3.69
C ASP A 85 -6.88 -21.79 3.59
N LEU A 86 -6.93 -20.49 3.34
CA LEU A 86 -8.18 -19.77 3.08
C LEU A 86 -8.88 -20.30 1.82
N LEU A 87 -8.13 -20.61 0.76
CA LEU A 87 -8.66 -21.21 -0.47
C LEU A 87 -9.13 -22.65 -0.26
N ASN A 88 -8.52 -23.38 0.67
CA ASN A 88 -8.92 -24.72 1.10
C ASN A 88 -10.16 -24.70 2.01
N GLY A 89 -10.63 -23.54 2.42
CA GLY A 89 -11.79 -23.38 3.29
C GLY A 89 -11.49 -23.40 4.78
N CYS A 90 -10.22 -23.39 5.16
CA CYS A 90 -9.79 -23.28 6.55
C CYS A 90 -9.84 -21.84 7.04
N ASP A 91 -9.84 -21.68 8.36
CA ASP A 91 -9.62 -20.37 8.97
C ASP A 91 -8.17 -19.94 8.74
N TRP A 92 -8.02 -18.73 8.23
CA TRP A 92 -6.73 -18.10 7.99
C TRP A 92 -6.81 -16.63 8.38
N GLN A 93 -5.79 -16.17 9.05
CA GLN A 93 -5.59 -14.76 9.37
C GLN A 93 -4.15 -14.40 9.06
N ARG A 94 -3.96 -13.18 8.58
CA ARG A 94 -2.62 -12.65 8.35
C ARG A 94 -1.90 -12.45 9.67
N GLU A 95 -0.67 -12.92 9.74
CA GLU A 95 0.18 -12.78 10.93
C GLU A 95 1.11 -11.56 10.83
N THR A 96 1.57 -11.22 9.62
CA THR A 96 2.50 -10.11 9.41
C THR A 96 1.79 -8.82 8.97
N PRO A 97 2.31 -7.66 9.37
CA PRO A 97 1.81 -6.38 8.86
C PRO A 97 2.00 -6.24 7.36
N MET A 98 1.15 -5.43 6.73
CA MET A 98 1.30 -5.00 5.35
C MET A 98 1.84 -3.58 5.29
N PHE A 99 2.73 -3.31 4.33
CA PHE A 99 3.37 -2.01 4.19
C PHE A 99 3.26 -1.50 2.75
N TRP A 100 3.17 -0.20 2.61
CA TRP A 100 3.11 0.49 1.31
C TRP A 100 3.94 1.76 1.33
N GLU A 101 4.62 2.00 0.23
CA GLU A 101 5.19 3.30 -0.13
C GLU A 101 4.91 3.57 -1.60
N HIS A 102 4.42 4.76 -1.90
CA HIS A 102 4.21 5.21 -3.27
C HIS A 102 4.31 6.73 -3.37
N GLU A 103 5.33 7.22 -4.08
CA GLU A 103 5.57 8.64 -4.29
C GLU A 103 5.55 9.47 -2.99
N GLY A 104 6.13 8.93 -1.93
CA GLY A 104 6.19 9.55 -0.61
C GLY A 104 4.95 9.35 0.25
N ASN A 105 3.85 8.84 -0.32
CA ASN A 105 2.72 8.38 0.46
C ASN A 105 3.08 7.06 1.14
N ARG A 106 2.78 6.95 2.43
CA ARG A 106 3.23 5.85 3.26
C ARG A 106 2.06 5.21 3.97
N GLY A 107 2.13 3.91 4.21
CA GLY A 107 1.12 3.22 4.98
C GLY A 107 1.56 1.88 5.52
N MET A 108 0.91 1.48 6.60
CA MET A 108 1.05 0.19 7.25
C MET A 108 -0.32 -0.27 7.73
N ARG A 109 -0.58 -1.55 7.65
CA ARG A 109 -1.77 -2.15 8.26
C ARG A 109 -1.37 -3.37 9.09
N GLU A 110 -1.83 -3.39 10.33
CA GLU A 110 -1.69 -4.49 11.27
C GLU A 110 -3.07 -4.83 11.83
N GLY A 111 -3.61 -5.98 11.44
CA GLY A 111 -4.97 -6.37 11.80
C GLY A 111 -6.01 -5.34 11.39
N ASP A 112 -6.73 -4.81 12.38
CA ASP A 112 -7.76 -3.79 12.19
C ASP A 112 -7.21 -2.36 12.16
N TRP A 113 -5.93 -2.16 12.47
CA TRP A 113 -5.33 -0.84 12.54
C TRP A 113 -4.56 -0.49 11.28
N LYS A 114 -4.71 0.75 10.86
CA LYS A 114 -4.02 1.28 9.68
C LYS A 114 -3.39 2.63 9.99
N LEU A 115 -2.10 2.71 9.74
CA LEU A 115 -1.31 3.92 9.77
C LEU A 115 -1.13 4.40 8.32
N VAL A 116 -1.39 5.67 8.06
CA VAL A 116 -1.24 6.23 6.72
C VAL A 116 -0.72 7.67 6.79
N SER A 117 0.06 8.06 5.79
CA SER A 117 0.58 9.42 5.67
C SER A 117 0.55 9.86 4.23
N GLU A 118 -0.12 10.97 3.96
CA GLU A 118 -0.09 11.64 2.67
C GLU A 118 1.21 12.42 2.51
N PHE A 119 1.86 12.31 1.35
CA PHE A 119 2.99 13.18 1.02
C PHE A 119 2.46 14.58 0.62
N PRO A 120 2.84 15.62 1.36
CA PRO A 120 2.37 16.97 1.07
C PRO A 120 3.09 17.52 -0.17
N ARG A 121 2.51 17.35 -1.35
CA ARG A 121 3.11 17.72 -2.65
C ARG A 121 3.61 19.17 -2.75
N TRP A 122 3.10 20.04 -1.91
CA TRP A 122 3.40 21.49 -1.89
C TRP A 122 4.20 21.92 -0.67
N ALA A 123 4.53 21.00 0.22
CA ALA A 123 5.39 21.29 1.37
C ALA A 123 6.87 21.37 0.97
N PRO A 124 7.71 21.94 1.84
CA PRO A 124 9.17 21.88 1.69
C PRO A 124 9.62 20.43 1.47
N GLU A 125 10.69 20.26 0.69
CA GLU A 125 11.19 18.93 0.24
C GLU A 125 11.53 17.94 1.37
N ASP A 126 11.66 18.44 2.60
CA ASP A 126 12.06 17.70 3.80
C ASP A 126 10.92 17.51 4.82
N ALA A 127 9.70 18.00 4.51
CA ALA A 127 8.56 17.82 5.39
C ALA A 127 7.89 16.46 5.14
N PRO A 128 8.12 15.44 6.00
CA PRO A 128 7.35 14.21 5.91
C PRO A 128 5.88 14.50 6.17
N GLY A 129 5.00 13.79 5.47
CA GLY A 129 3.57 13.85 5.74
C GLY A 129 3.27 13.45 7.19
N ARG A 130 2.24 14.04 7.76
CA ARG A 130 1.74 13.69 9.09
C ARG A 130 1.17 12.27 9.05
N TRP A 131 1.42 11.49 10.09
CA TRP A 131 0.77 10.21 10.27
C TRP A 131 -0.68 10.40 10.75
N GLU A 132 -1.58 9.65 10.15
CA GLU A 132 -2.97 9.46 10.52
C GLU A 132 -3.18 8.00 10.94
N LEU A 133 -4.02 7.74 11.93
CA LEU A 133 -4.27 6.40 12.46
C LEU A 133 -5.75 6.07 12.44
N TYR A 134 -6.12 4.91 11.89
CA TYR A 134 -7.49 4.49 11.72
C TYR A 134 -7.73 3.07 12.23
N ASN A 135 -8.91 2.81 12.79
CA ASN A 135 -9.42 1.46 12.99
C ASN A 135 -10.32 1.09 11.81
N ILE A 136 -9.77 0.35 10.84
CA ILE A 136 -10.45 0.04 9.57
C ILE A 136 -11.68 -0.85 9.75
N ARG A 137 -11.76 -1.62 10.84
CA ARG A 137 -12.95 -2.40 11.16
C ARG A 137 -14.13 -1.51 11.53
N ALA A 138 -13.90 -0.45 12.27
CA ALA A 138 -14.91 0.50 12.71
C ALA A 138 -15.15 1.63 11.70
N ASP A 139 -14.10 2.04 10.97
CA ASP A 139 -14.08 3.18 10.06
C ASP A 139 -13.30 2.86 8.77
N ARG A 140 -13.93 2.14 7.85
CA ARG A 140 -13.35 1.82 6.54
C ARG A 140 -13.21 3.03 5.60
N THR A 141 -13.85 4.12 5.94
CA THR A 141 -13.81 5.36 5.15
C THR A 141 -12.75 6.34 5.60
N GLU A 142 -12.03 6.01 6.69
CA GLU A 142 -10.91 6.80 7.21
C GLU A 142 -11.31 8.25 7.52
N LEU A 143 -12.42 8.45 8.21
CA LEU A 143 -12.96 9.77 8.56
C LEU A 143 -12.57 10.21 9.98
N ASN A 144 -12.25 9.27 10.88
CA ASN A 144 -11.97 9.52 12.27
C ASN A 144 -10.49 9.22 12.59
N ASP A 145 -9.63 10.22 12.44
CA ASP A 145 -8.21 10.11 12.79
C ASP A 145 -8.02 9.96 14.30
N LEU A 146 -7.53 8.78 14.71
CA LEU A 146 -7.27 8.41 16.11
C LEU A 146 -5.83 8.71 16.55
N SER A 147 -5.02 9.35 15.73
CA SER A 147 -3.60 9.61 16.03
C SER A 147 -3.37 10.37 17.34
N ALA A 148 -4.28 11.28 17.69
CA ALA A 148 -4.21 12.03 18.94
C ALA A 148 -4.70 11.25 20.16
N SER A 149 -5.63 10.30 19.99
CA SER A 149 -6.20 9.50 21.08
C SER A 149 -5.42 8.19 21.36
N GLU A 150 -4.65 7.73 20.38
CA GLU A 150 -3.88 6.48 20.44
C GLU A 150 -2.36 6.71 20.21
N PRO A 151 -1.69 7.60 20.99
CA PRO A 151 -0.31 8.02 20.69
C PRO A 151 0.70 6.88 20.80
N GLU A 152 0.51 5.93 21.73
CA GLU A 152 1.44 4.80 21.88
C GLU A 152 1.34 3.83 20.69
N ARG A 153 0.14 3.60 20.17
CA ARG A 153 -0.08 2.80 18.97
C ARG A 153 0.53 3.47 17.75
N LEU A 154 0.28 4.75 17.60
CA LEU A 154 0.88 5.56 16.53
C LEU A 154 2.41 5.43 16.53
N LYS A 155 3.03 5.59 17.70
CA LYS A 155 4.48 5.47 17.88
C LYS A 155 5.01 4.06 17.58
N HIS A 156 4.27 3.03 18.00
CA HIS A 156 4.63 1.64 17.69
C HIS A 156 4.60 1.39 16.19
N MET A 157 3.47 1.65 15.54
CA MET A 157 3.31 1.38 14.13
C MET A 157 4.22 2.23 13.24
N SER A 158 4.47 3.51 13.59
CA SER A 158 5.41 4.35 12.83
C SER A 158 6.83 3.82 12.89
N ARG A 159 7.27 3.33 14.06
CA ARG A 159 8.58 2.69 14.21
C ARG A 159 8.68 1.41 13.37
N ASP A 160 7.64 0.60 13.34
CA ASP A 160 7.64 -0.64 12.57
C ASP A 160 7.62 -0.37 11.06
N TYR A 161 6.95 0.70 10.63
CA TYR A 161 7.06 1.20 9.27
C TYR A 161 8.49 1.63 8.94
N ASP A 162 9.14 2.40 9.82
CA ASP A 162 10.50 2.89 9.59
C ASP A 162 11.50 1.72 9.50
N ASN A 163 11.38 0.71 10.36
CA ASN A 163 12.19 -0.52 10.31
C ASN A 163 12.01 -1.27 8.99
N TRP A 164 10.77 -1.42 8.53
CA TRP A 164 10.50 -2.03 7.23
C TRP A 164 11.07 -1.21 6.07
N ALA A 165 10.89 0.11 6.11
CA ALA A 165 11.37 1.01 5.09
C ALA A 165 12.90 0.98 4.96
N GLU A 166 13.63 0.95 6.09
CA GLU A 166 15.08 0.80 6.12
C GLU A 166 15.51 -0.55 5.52
N ARG A 167 14.90 -1.65 5.97
CA ARG A 167 15.18 -3.01 5.46
C ARG A 167 14.94 -3.16 3.97
N CYS A 168 13.88 -2.55 3.45
CA CYS A 168 13.52 -2.59 2.04
C CYS A 168 14.26 -1.55 1.18
N GLY A 169 15.04 -0.66 1.79
CA GLY A 169 15.77 0.38 1.08
C GLY A 169 14.86 1.46 0.47
N VAL A 170 13.74 1.75 1.14
CA VAL A 170 12.81 2.81 0.71
C VAL A 170 13.55 4.15 0.68
N GLN A 171 13.56 4.78 -0.50
CA GLN A 171 14.22 6.07 -0.67
C GLN A 171 13.28 7.22 -0.29
N PRO A 172 13.74 8.20 0.50
CA PRO A 172 12.96 9.40 0.74
C PRO A 172 12.51 10.07 -0.57
N TRP A 173 11.23 10.36 -0.69
CA TRP A 173 10.65 10.86 -1.94
C TRP A 173 11.29 12.13 -2.51
N PRO A 174 11.72 13.11 -1.71
CA PRO A 174 12.45 14.29 -2.22
C PRO A 174 13.73 13.93 -2.97
N ILE A 175 14.47 12.91 -2.52
CA ILE A 175 15.67 12.42 -3.19
C ILE A 175 15.28 11.80 -4.54
N HIS A 176 14.23 10.97 -4.56
CA HIS A 176 13.73 10.36 -5.77
C HIS A 176 13.22 11.40 -6.78
N GLN A 177 12.47 12.41 -6.35
CA GLN A 177 12.04 13.51 -7.22
C GLN A 177 13.22 14.27 -7.83
N ARG A 178 14.27 14.50 -7.06
CA ARG A 178 15.50 15.17 -7.54
C ARG A 178 16.18 14.34 -8.64
N HIS A 179 16.29 13.04 -8.45
CA HIS A 179 16.83 12.13 -9.47
C HIS A 179 15.95 12.04 -10.71
N MET A 180 14.62 12.00 -10.54
CA MET A 180 13.66 12.01 -11.67
C MET A 180 13.74 13.32 -12.45
N ARG A 181 13.77 14.48 -11.78
CA ARG A 181 13.95 15.79 -12.44
C ARG A 181 15.25 15.90 -13.22
N THR A 182 16.34 15.32 -12.70
CA THR A 182 17.63 15.29 -13.39
C THR A 182 17.57 14.39 -14.63
N ARG A 183 16.90 13.24 -14.55
CA ARG A 183 16.70 12.32 -15.67
C ARG A 183 15.75 12.91 -16.74
N MET A 184 14.76 13.70 -16.33
CA MET A 184 13.77 14.32 -17.23
C MET A 184 14.32 15.58 -17.93
N LYS A 185 15.29 16.30 -17.35
CA LYS A 185 15.94 17.43 -18.02
C LYS A 185 16.64 17.07 -19.33
N GLY A 186 16.94 15.79 -19.55
CA GLY A 186 17.46 15.27 -20.81
C GLY A 186 16.40 14.78 -21.82
N ARG A 187 15.12 14.81 -21.44
CA ARG A 187 14.00 14.43 -22.32
C ARG A 187 12.99 15.58 -22.28
N ASN A 188 12.72 16.20 -23.42
CA ASN A 188 11.76 17.31 -23.58
C ASN A 188 10.31 16.91 -23.23
N TRP A 189 10.06 16.56 -21.97
CA TRP A 189 8.72 16.38 -21.44
C TRP A 189 8.32 17.69 -20.75
N HIS A 190 7.56 18.52 -21.45
CA HIS A 190 6.89 19.68 -20.84
C HIS A 190 5.78 19.14 -19.92
N ILE A 191 6.08 18.93 -18.66
CA ILE A 191 5.05 18.90 -17.62
C ILE A 191 4.64 20.37 -17.46
N ASN A 192 3.52 20.73 -18.05
CA ASN A 192 2.94 22.05 -17.86
C ASN A 192 2.44 22.12 -16.42
N PRO A 193 3.06 22.89 -15.51
CA PRO A 193 2.48 23.10 -14.20
C PRO A 193 1.16 23.83 -14.46
N LEU A 194 0.07 23.33 -13.92
CA LEU A 194 -1.20 24.02 -13.86
C LEU A 194 -0.92 25.43 -13.33
N GLN A 195 -1.01 26.41 -14.22
CA GLN A 195 -0.94 27.80 -13.86
C GLN A 195 -2.08 28.05 -12.88
N SER A 196 -1.76 28.35 -11.65
CA SER A 196 -2.67 28.96 -10.71
C SER A 196 -3.13 30.28 -11.34
N GLY A 197 -4.33 30.29 -11.84
CA GLY A 197 -4.98 31.50 -12.33
C GLY A 197 -5.14 32.47 -11.19
N SER A 198 -4.17 33.36 -11.01
CA SER A 198 -4.39 34.64 -10.39
C SER A 198 -5.08 35.53 -11.45
N GLY A 199 -6.35 35.72 -11.31
CA GLY A 199 -7.14 36.59 -12.18
C GLY A 199 -8.23 37.27 -11.40
N LYS A 200 -7.94 38.47 -10.95
CA LYS A 200 -8.81 39.62 -10.65
C LYS A 200 -10.24 39.36 -10.15
#